data_0b91a4ed8e02c071e0056b5403c01ac9
#
_entry.id   0b91a4ed8e02c071e0056b5403c01ac9
#
_cell.length_a   1.000
_cell.length_b   1.000
_cell.length_c   1.000
_cell.angle_alpha   90.00
_cell.angle_beta   90.00
_cell.angle_gamma   90.00
#
_symmetry.space_group_name_H-M   'P 1'
#
loop_
_entity.id
_entity.type
_entity.pdbx_description
1 polymer ?
#
loop_
_entity_poly.entity_id
_entity_poly.type
_entity_poly.pdbx_seq_one_letter_code
_entity_poly.pdbx_strand_id
1 'polypeptide(L)'
;MDEARRALVRRLNDRLRRQHQGGRIVITAGVHALGAEFLEAALAAVAAFEGFNADNDPYGEHDCAGLTVAGRRVLFKIDAYV
;
A
#
# COMPACT_ATOMS: atom_id res chain seq x y z
N MET A 1 20.95 -1.58 4.00
CA MET A 1 20.48 -0.51 3.08
C MET A 1 20.66 0.82 3.77
N ASP A 2 21.21 1.80 3.10
CA ASP A 2 21.40 3.12 3.69
C ASP A 2 20.10 3.95 3.71
N GLU A 3 20.12 5.03 4.48
CA GLU A 3 18.93 5.88 4.67
C GLU A 3 18.47 6.56 3.36
N ALA A 4 19.39 7.00 2.53
CA ALA A 4 19.03 7.64 1.27
C ALA A 4 18.30 6.67 0.33
N ARG A 5 18.75 5.43 0.30
CA ARG A 5 18.13 4.39 -0.52
C ARG A 5 16.74 4.02 0.01
N ARG A 6 16.60 3.92 1.34
CA ARG A 6 15.29 3.68 1.97
C ARG A 6 14.32 4.81 1.67
N ALA A 7 14.77 6.04 1.72
CA ALA A 7 13.95 7.20 1.40
C ALA A 7 13.48 7.19 -0.05
N LEU A 8 14.35 6.76 -0.98
CA LEU A 8 13.98 6.61 -2.37
C LEU A 8 12.91 5.53 -2.56
N VAL A 9 13.11 4.37 -1.95
CA VAL A 9 12.14 3.26 -2.00
C VAL A 9 10.80 3.72 -1.44
N ARG A 10 10.79 4.41 -0.30
CA ARG A 10 9.58 4.95 0.30
C ARG A 10 8.84 5.90 -0.64
N ARG A 11 9.55 6.81 -1.30
CA ARG A 11 8.93 7.74 -2.24
C ARG A 11 8.31 7.03 -3.44
N LEU A 12 8.98 6.02 -3.97
CA LEU A 12 8.47 5.23 -5.09
C LEU A 12 7.23 4.43 -4.68
N ASN A 13 7.24 3.86 -3.49
CA ASN A 13 6.09 3.13 -2.96
C ASN A 13 4.91 4.06 -2.69
N ASP A 14 5.16 5.23 -2.11
CA ASP A 14 4.10 6.23 -1.89
C ASP A 14 3.51 6.72 -3.22
N ARG A 15 4.34 6.90 -4.23
CA ARG A 15 3.88 7.31 -5.55
C ARG A 15 2.98 6.25 -6.19
N LEU A 16 3.35 4.98 -6.10
CA LEU A 16 2.52 3.90 -6.60
C LEU A 16 1.18 3.85 -5.85
N ARG A 17 1.23 3.91 -4.54
CA ARG A 17 0.07 3.83 -3.66
C ARG A 17 -0.91 4.98 -3.86
N ARG A 18 -0.39 6.20 -4.00
CA ARG A 18 -1.19 7.42 -4.08
C ARG A 18 -1.62 7.78 -5.50
N GLN A 19 -0.74 7.56 -6.46
CA GLN A 19 -0.94 8.04 -7.83
C GLN A 19 -1.09 6.91 -8.84
N HIS A 20 -0.91 5.66 -8.40
CA HIS A 20 -0.94 4.48 -9.27
C HIS A 20 0.11 4.57 -10.39
N GLN A 21 1.27 5.14 -10.09
CA GLN A 21 2.36 5.32 -11.04
C GLN A 21 3.61 4.58 -10.60
N GLY A 22 4.34 4.05 -11.56
CA GLY A 22 5.62 3.39 -11.32
C GLY A 22 5.52 1.89 -11.06
N GLY A 23 4.35 1.30 -11.28
CA GLY A 23 4.15 -0.13 -11.08
C GLY A 23 2.75 -0.57 -11.46
N ARG A 24 2.48 -1.85 -11.21
CA ARG A 24 1.19 -2.46 -11.50
C ARG A 24 0.47 -2.81 -10.20
N ILE A 25 -0.84 -2.58 -10.16
CA ILE A 25 -1.69 -2.93 -9.04
C ILE A 25 -2.40 -4.23 -9.35
N VAL A 26 -2.29 -5.19 -8.43
CA VAL A 26 -2.97 -6.48 -8.52
C VAL A 26 -3.97 -6.56 -7.38
N ILE A 27 -5.20 -6.88 -7.70
CA ILE A 27 -6.29 -6.99 -6.73
C ILE A 27 -6.60 -8.48 -6.51
N THR A 28 -6.64 -8.91 -5.25
CA THR A 28 -6.97 -10.30 -4.94
C THR A 28 -8.41 -10.61 -5.26
N ALA A 29 -8.71 -11.90 -5.51
CA ALA A 29 -10.05 -12.36 -5.78
C ALA A 29 -11.02 -12.03 -4.63
N GLY A 30 -10.54 -12.10 -3.38
CA GLY A 30 -11.37 -11.79 -2.22
C GLY A 30 -11.83 -10.34 -2.19
N VAL A 31 -10.98 -9.40 -2.56
CA VAL A 31 -11.33 -7.99 -2.65
C VAL A 31 -12.26 -7.74 -3.84
N HIS A 32 -11.97 -8.34 -4.99
CA HIS A 32 -12.84 -8.24 -6.16
C HIS A 32 -14.27 -8.71 -5.88
N ALA A 33 -14.41 -9.78 -5.09
CA ALA A 33 -15.70 -10.33 -4.74
C ALA A 33 -16.59 -9.40 -3.93
N LEU A 34 -15.99 -8.38 -3.29
CA LEU A 34 -16.72 -7.40 -2.49
C LEU A 34 -17.31 -6.24 -3.32
N GLY A 35 -17.02 -6.21 -4.63
CA GLY A 35 -17.63 -5.26 -5.54
C GLY A 35 -16.82 -4.00 -5.80
N ALA A 36 -17.25 -3.24 -6.82
CA ALA A 36 -16.52 -2.06 -7.29
C ALA A 36 -16.46 -0.93 -6.25
N GLU A 37 -17.53 -0.73 -5.50
CA GLU A 37 -17.55 0.32 -4.48
C GLU A 37 -16.54 0.04 -3.35
N PHE A 38 -16.45 -1.23 -2.93
CA PHE A 38 -15.47 -1.60 -1.93
C PHE A 38 -14.05 -1.44 -2.47
N LEU A 39 -13.81 -1.83 -3.71
CA LEU A 39 -12.50 -1.70 -4.35
C LEU A 39 -12.07 -0.24 -4.40
N GLU A 40 -12.95 0.67 -4.81
CA GLU A 40 -12.66 2.10 -4.83
C GLU A 40 -12.32 2.62 -3.44
N ALA A 41 -13.11 2.24 -2.44
CA ALA A 41 -12.87 2.65 -1.06
C ALA A 41 -11.53 2.10 -0.54
N ALA A 42 -11.19 0.85 -0.88
CA ALA A 42 -9.93 0.24 -0.48
C ALA A 42 -8.74 0.94 -1.12
N LEU A 43 -8.79 1.23 -2.41
CA LEU A 43 -7.71 1.94 -3.11
C LEU A 43 -7.51 3.35 -2.53
N ALA A 44 -8.61 4.05 -2.25
CA ALA A 44 -8.53 5.38 -1.64
C ALA A 44 -7.95 5.33 -0.23
N ALA A 45 -8.33 4.33 0.56
CA ALA A 45 -7.82 4.15 1.92
C ALA A 45 -6.33 3.81 1.93
N VAL A 46 -5.89 2.96 1.01
CA VAL A 46 -4.47 2.62 0.84
C VAL A 46 -3.66 3.87 0.45
N ALA A 47 -4.19 4.67 -0.47
CA ALA A 47 -3.55 5.91 -0.89
C ALA A 47 -3.42 6.92 0.26
N ALA A 48 -4.42 7.01 1.10
CA ALA A 48 -4.47 7.96 2.22
C ALA A 48 -3.80 7.46 3.49
N PHE A 49 -3.39 6.20 3.55
CA PHE A 49 -2.87 5.59 4.77
C PHE A 49 -1.57 6.28 5.22
N GLU A 50 -1.54 6.69 6.48
CA GLU A 50 -0.38 7.35 7.10
C GLU A 50 0.05 6.67 8.41
N GLY A 51 -0.56 5.55 8.75
CA GLY A 51 -0.34 4.86 10.02
C GLY A 51 0.91 4.00 10.10
N PHE A 52 1.96 4.35 9.36
CA PHE A 52 3.23 3.63 9.43
C PHE A 52 3.97 3.95 10.73
N ASN A 53 4.56 2.92 11.33
CA ASN A 53 5.34 3.07 12.56
C ASN A 53 6.44 2.01 12.60
N ALA A 54 7.23 1.99 13.68
CA ALA A 54 8.36 1.07 13.81
C ALA A 54 7.94 -0.42 13.85
N ASP A 55 6.71 -0.71 14.25
CA ASP A 55 6.22 -2.09 14.34
C ASP A 55 5.77 -2.62 12.99
N ASN A 56 5.03 -1.82 12.22
CA ASN A 56 4.51 -2.26 10.92
C ASN A 56 5.41 -1.89 9.75
N ASP A 57 6.36 -1.00 9.95
CA ASP A 57 7.25 -0.51 8.90
C ASP A 57 8.66 -0.24 9.45
N PRO A 58 9.37 -1.30 9.90
CA PRO A 58 10.64 -1.13 10.59
C PRO A 58 11.74 -0.47 9.76
N TYR A 59 11.64 -0.53 8.43
CA TYR A 59 12.65 0.06 7.55
C TYR A 59 12.21 1.38 6.94
N GLY A 60 11.01 1.85 7.24
CA GLY A 60 10.51 3.12 6.72
C GLY A 60 10.29 3.14 5.22
N GLU A 61 9.98 1.99 4.62
CA GLU A 61 9.81 1.87 3.17
C GLU A 61 8.38 2.06 2.69
N HIS A 62 7.40 2.05 3.59
CA HIS A 62 5.97 2.14 3.29
C HIS A 62 5.51 1.05 2.30
N ASP A 63 6.02 -0.16 2.49
CA ASP A 63 5.84 -1.25 1.53
C ASP A 63 4.66 -2.17 1.84
N CYS A 64 4.14 -2.15 3.06
CA CYS A 64 2.95 -2.93 3.41
C CYS A 64 2.29 -2.40 4.67
N ALA A 65 1.01 -2.64 4.80
CA ALA A 65 0.26 -2.39 6.04
C ALA A 65 -1.11 -3.06 5.98
N GLY A 66 -1.68 -3.25 7.17
CA GLY A 66 -3.07 -3.63 7.31
C GLY A 66 -3.91 -2.43 7.72
N LEU A 67 -5.11 -2.34 7.20
CA LEU A 67 -6.03 -1.25 7.52
C LEU A 67 -7.47 -1.77 7.48
N THR A 68 -8.39 -1.00 8.02
CA THR A 68 -9.80 -1.34 8.00
C THR A 68 -10.54 -0.46 7.01
N VAL A 69 -11.30 -1.09 6.10
CA VAL A 69 -12.08 -0.40 5.09
C VAL A 69 -13.51 -0.92 5.18
N ALA A 70 -14.47 -0.05 5.44
CA ALA A 70 -15.88 -0.41 5.58
C ALA A 70 -16.10 -1.60 6.52
N GLY A 71 -15.38 -1.62 7.64
CA GLY A 71 -15.48 -2.67 8.66
C GLY A 71 -14.72 -3.96 8.35
N ARG A 72 -13.98 -4.01 7.25
CA ARG A 72 -13.23 -5.21 6.85
C ARG A 72 -11.73 -4.95 6.88
N ARG A 73 -10.96 -5.95 7.28
CA ARG A 73 -9.49 -5.88 7.27
C ARG A 73 -8.98 -6.04 5.85
N VAL A 74 -8.13 -5.13 5.44
CA VAL A 74 -7.48 -5.15 4.12
C VAL A 74 -5.98 -5.05 4.34
N LEU A 75 -5.22 -5.79 3.55
CA LEU A 75 -3.77 -5.71 3.54
C LEU A 75 -3.30 -5.22 2.17
N PHE A 76 -2.32 -4.33 2.16
CA PHE A 76 -1.61 -4.05 0.93
C PHE A 76 -0.14 -4.41 1.08
N LYS A 77 0.48 -4.77 -0.02
CA LYS A 77 1.91 -5.08 -0.07
C LYS A 77 2.47 -4.63 -1.41
N ILE A 78 3.63 -3.98 -1.36
CA ILE A 78 4.34 -3.52 -2.54
C ILE A 78 5.65 -4.29 -2.63
N ASP A 79 5.82 -5.05 -3.70
CA ASP A 79 7.04 -5.81 -3.96
C ASP A 79 7.81 -5.15 -5.11
N ALA A 80 9.12 -5.07 -4.96
CA ALA A 80 10.00 -4.58 -6.01
C ALA A 80 10.49 -5.77 -6.83
N TYR A 81 10.37 -5.66 -8.16
CA TYR A 81 10.87 -6.66 -9.08
C TYR A 81 11.99 -6.04 -9.92
N VAL A 82 13.04 -6.80 -10.08
CA VAL A 82 14.22 -6.35 -10.84
C VAL A 82 14.27 -7.05 -12.19
#